data_ac11fc5b5a9d6c4e0ec00734d2b764a6
#
_entry.id   ac11fc5b5a9d6c4e0ec00734d2b764a6
#
_cell.length_a   1.000
_cell.length_b   1.000
_cell.length_c   1.000
_cell.angle_alpha   90.00
_cell.angle_beta   90.00
_cell.angle_gamma   90.00
#
_symmetry.space_group_name_H-M   'P 1'
#
loop_
_entity.id
_entity.type
_entity.pdbx_description
1 polymer ?
#
loop_
_entity_poly.entity_id
_entity_poly.type
_entity_poly.pdbx_seq_one_letter_code
_entity_poly.pdbx_strand_id
1 'polypeptide(L)'
;SGADCFHLVLDKHAKKHSAGGNVMRKIFYFNSALSYNKINDILKSSPVIYWLCNIKFVPGLLMKLPTWQYIDRNNEIILLEHHTVVEDGIPDNILNRDITIESTRFIEADLVHYPSGGCAFILSWNHILLDAKGTTLLFEHLNLLSENKPQSVDTFFPGKEKKTNI
;
A
#
# COMPACT_ATOMS: atom_id res chain seq x y z
N SER A 1 -8.62 3.19 16.22
CA SER A 1 -9.26 4.52 16.29
C SER A 1 -10.72 4.44 15.85
N GLY A 2 -11.51 5.50 16.08
CA GLY A 2 -12.90 5.58 15.56
C GLY A 2 -12.96 5.54 14.03
N ALA A 3 -11.93 6.06 13.36
CA ALA A 3 -11.79 5.99 11.90
C ALA A 3 -11.67 4.54 11.42
N ASP A 4 -10.93 3.68 12.11
CA ASP A 4 -10.78 2.26 11.75
C ASP A 4 -12.12 1.53 11.82
N CYS A 5 -12.94 1.83 12.84
CA CYS A 5 -14.28 1.26 12.96
C CYS A 5 -15.20 1.68 11.83
N PHE A 6 -15.13 2.95 11.41
CA PHE A 6 -15.90 3.48 10.29
C PHE A 6 -15.52 2.79 8.97
N HIS A 7 -14.23 2.63 8.70
CA HIS A 7 -13.76 1.94 7.50
C HIS A 7 -14.12 0.45 7.48
N LEU A 8 -14.17 -0.21 8.64
CA LEU A 8 -14.67 -1.59 8.74
C LEU A 8 -16.15 -1.71 8.37
N VAL A 9 -16.97 -0.75 8.81
CA VAL A 9 -18.39 -0.73 8.47
C VAL A 9 -18.58 -0.49 6.98
N LEU A 10 -17.80 0.43 6.40
CA LEU A 10 -17.82 0.69 4.95
C LEU A 10 -17.40 -0.54 4.14
N ASP A 11 -16.33 -1.22 4.53
CA ASP A 11 -15.85 -2.43 3.84
C ASP A 11 -16.92 -3.53 3.83
N LYS A 12 -17.54 -3.78 4.99
CA LYS A 12 -18.66 -4.74 5.10
C LYS A 12 -19.87 -4.33 4.27
N HIS A 13 -20.20 -3.04 4.24
CA HIS A 13 -21.31 -2.54 3.45
C HIS A 13 -21.05 -2.68 1.95
N ALA A 14 -19.86 -2.30 1.49
CA ALA A 14 -19.44 -2.42 0.11
C ALA A 14 -19.51 -3.88 -0.38
N LYS A 15 -18.97 -4.82 0.39
CA LYS A 15 -19.04 -6.26 0.09
C LYS A 15 -20.47 -6.77 -0.01
N LYS A 16 -21.36 -6.36 0.91
CA LYS A 16 -22.78 -6.76 0.92
C LYS A 16 -23.51 -6.33 -0.37
N HIS A 17 -23.10 -5.22 -0.96
CA HIS A 17 -23.71 -4.65 -2.16
C HIS A 17 -22.92 -4.89 -3.44
N SER A 18 -21.97 -5.84 -3.43
CA SER A 18 -21.09 -6.17 -4.58
C SER A 18 -20.35 -4.94 -5.16
N ALA A 19 -20.20 -3.89 -4.37
CA ALA A 19 -19.37 -2.77 -4.70
C ALA A 19 -17.94 -3.14 -4.28
N GLY A 20 -17.02 -3.26 -5.24
CA GLY A 20 -15.66 -3.77 -5.05
C GLY A 20 -14.88 -3.12 -3.91
N GLY A 21 -15.06 -3.57 -2.70
CA GLY A 21 -14.30 -3.32 -1.48
C GLY A 21 -13.95 -1.86 -1.15
N ASN A 22 -13.28 -1.65 -0.04
CA ASN A 22 -12.75 -0.34 0.38
C ASN A 22 -11.30 -0.18 -0.11
N VAL A 23 -11.08 -0.37 -1.41
CA VAL A 23 -9.76 -0.33 -2.04
C VAL A 23 -9.51 1.02 -2.69
N MET A 24 -8.39 1.63 -2.31
CA MET A 24 -7.87 2.84 -2.95
C MET A 24 -6.76 2.48 -3.92
N ARG A 25 -6.68 3.21 -5.04
CA ARG A 25 -5.63 3.05 -6.04
C ARG A 25 -5.06 4.40 -6.43
N LYS A 26 -3.74 4.48 -6.53
CA LYS A 26 -3.04 5.60 -7.14
C LYS A 26 -2.33 5.10 -8.38
N ILE A 27 -2.66 5.68 -9.52
CA ILE A 27 -2.15 5.29 -10.82
C ILE A 27 -1.30 6.42 -11.38
N PHE A 28 -0.09 6.10 -11.80
CA PHE A 28 0.83 7.01 -12.49
C PHE A 28 1.09 6.48 -13.88
N TYR A 29 0.86 7.31 -14.88
CA TYR A 29 1.14 7.00 -16.28
C TYR A 29 2.45 7.66 -16.72
N PHE A 30 3.26 6.90 -17.44
CA PHE A 30 4.55 7.34 -17.97
C PHE A 30 4.61 7.08 -19.47
N ASN A 31 5.13 8.06 -20.21
CA ASN A 31 5.30 7.97 -21.67
C ASN A 31 6.49 7.07 -22.07
N SER A 32 7.27 6.60 -21.12
CA SER A 32 8.38 5.69 -21.32
C SER A 32 8.38 4.58 -20.29
N ALA A 33 8.94 3.43 -20.64
CA ALA A 33 9.05 2.29 -19.75
C ALA A 33 9.91 2.61 -18.52
N LEU A 34 9.40 2.28 -17.34
CA LEU A 34 10.15 2.31 -16.08
C LEU A 34 10.86 0.96 -15.87
N SER A 35 12.06 1.02 -15.31
CA SER A 35 12.76 -0.19 -14.91
C SER A 35 12.09 -0.85 -13.71
N TYR A 36 11.68 -2.11 -13.87
CA TYR A 36 11.15 -2.93 -12.77
C TYR A 36 12.13 -2.98 -11.59
N ASN A 37 13.41 -3.25 -11.84
CA ASN A 37 14.41 -3.36 -10.79
C ASN A 37 14.53 -2.06 -9.99
N LYS A 38 14.57 -0.90 -10.68
CA LYS A 38 14.65 0.39 -10.00
C LYS A 38 13.46 0.66 -9.10
N ILE A 39 12.24 0.40 -9.56
CA ILE A 39 11.02 0.58 -8.75
C ILE A 39 11.00 -0.40 -7.57
N ASN A 40 11.33 -1.66 -7.83
CA ASN A 40 11.39 -2.70 -6.79
C ASN A 40 12.41 -2.36 -5.70
N ASP A 41 13.59 -1.85 -6.08
CA ASP A 41 14.63 -1.43 -5.13
C ASP A 41 14.17 -0.24 -4.27
N ILE A 42 13.49 0.75 -4.86
CA ILE A 42 12.90 1.87 -4.13
C ILE A 42 11.87 1.36 -3.10
N LEU A 43 10.95 0.49 -3.52
CA LEU A 43 9.93 -0.06 -2.63
C LEU A 43 10.56 -0.88 -1.50
N LYS A 44 11.54 -1.72 -1.80
CA LYS A 44 12.25 -2.55 -0.81
C LYS A 44 13.11 -1.73 0.15
N SER A 45 13.68 -0.62 -0.31
CA SER A 45 14.49 0.26 0.55
C SER A 45 13.66 1.11 1.51
N SER A 46 12.33 1.17 1.29
CA SER A 46 11.43 1.98 2.12
C SER A 46 11.08 1.27 3.44
N PRO A 47 11.52 1.79 4.60
CA PRO A 47 11.12 1.24 5.90
C PRO A 47 9.61 1.41 6.14
N VAL A 48 8.97 2.39 5.50
CA VAL A 48 7.52 2.62 5.57
C VAL A 48 6.78 1.51 4.84
N ILE A 49 7.16 1.21 3.60
CA ILE A 49 6.59 0.09 2.82
C ILE A 49 6.83 -1.23 3.56
N TYR A 50 8.04 -1.45 4.07
CA TYR A 50 8.35 -2.64 4.86
C TYR A 50 7.38 -2.79 6.03
N TRP A 51 7.15 -1.73 6.80
CA TRP A 51 6.22 -1.75 7.93
C TRP A 51 4.78 -2.01 7.47
N LEU A 52 4.30 -1.30 6.43
CA LEU A 52 2.94 -1.46 5.89
C LEU A 52 2.67 -2.89 5.40
N CYS A 53 3.67 -3.57 4.85
CA CYS A 53 3.55 -4.96 4.41
C CYS A 53 3.58 -5.98 5.57
N ASN A 54 4.10 -5.58 6.73
CA ASN A 54 4.28 -6.46 7.89
C ASN A 54 3.27 -6.18 9.01
N ILE A 55 2.17 -5.50 8.73
CA ILE A 55 1.09 -5.32 9.70
C ILE A 55 -0.13 -6.14 9.34
N LYS A 56 -0.86 -6.55 10.36
CA LYS A 56 -2.15 -7.23 10.25
C LYS A 56 -3.18 -6.48 11.09
N PHE A 57 -4.35 -6.32 10.51
CA PHE A 57 -5.51 -5.82 11.24
C PHE A 57 -6.18 -6.98 12.00
N VAL A 58 -6.36 -6.81 13.30
CA VAL A 58 -7.07 -7.77 14.15
C VAL A 58 -8.37 -7.12 14.61
N PRO A 59 -9.51 -7.59 14.09
CA PRO A 59 -10.81 -7.11 14.52
C PRO A 59 -10.99 -7.34 16.02
N GLY A 60 -11.55 -6.36 16.71
CA GLY A 60 -11.89 -6.52 18.13
C GLY A 60 -13.00 -7.54 18.30
N LEU A 61 -12.89 -8.39 19.31
CA LEU A 61 -13.92 -9.34 19.72
C LEU A 61 -14.32 -9.03 21.17
N LEU A 62 -15.63 -9.05 21.48
CA LEU A 62 -16.16 -8.94 22.84
C LEU A 62 -15.56 -7.77 23.66
N MET A 63 -15.90 -6.54 23.30
CA MET A 63 -15.45 -5.29 23.96
C MET A 63 -13.97 -4.93 23.74
N LYS A 64 -13.19 -5.68 22.97
CA LYS A 64 -11.83 -5.26 22.58
C LYS A 64 -11.89 -4.39 21.36
N LEU A 65 -11.16 -3.27 21.38
CA LEU A 65 -11.01 -2.42 20.20
C LEU A 65 -10.16 -3.13 19.13
N PRO A 66 -10.42 -2.87 17.84
CA PRO A 66 -9.58 -3.34 16.77
C PRO A 66 -8.14 -2.86 16.97
N THR A 67 -7.17 -3.71 16.67
CA THR A 67 -5.76 -3.42 16.83
C THR A 67 -4.96 -3.79 15.60
N TRP A 68 -3.86 -3.05 15.36
CA TRP A 68 -2.85 -3.41 14.38
C TRP A 68 -1.77 -4.24 15.08
N GLN A 69 -1.40 -5.35 14.48
CA GLN A 69 -0.31 -6.21 14.95
C GLN A 69 0.78 -6.27 13.90
N TYR A 70 2.03 -6.14 14.35
CA TYR A 70 3.18 -6.39 13.51
C TYR A 70 3.39 -7.90 13.36
N ILE A 71 3.61 -8.35 12.12
CA ILE A 71 3.90 -9.74 11.77
C ILE A 71 5.20 -9.71 10.98
N ASP A 72 6.27 -10.28 11.55
CA ASP A 72 7.49 -10.46 10.79
C ASP A 72 7.29 -11.59 9.76
N ARG A 73 7.36 -11.23 8.48
CA ARG A 73 7.20 -12.16 7.35
C ARG A 73 8.53 -12.57 6.74
N ASN A 74 9.64 -12.49 7.50
CA ASN A 74 10.96 -12.97 7.09
C ASN A 74 11.41 -12.49 5.70
N ASN A 75 11.21 -11.21 5.40
CA ASN A 75 11.64 -10.55 4.15
C ASN A 75 10.98 -11.05 2.83
N GLU A 76 9.99 -11.91 2.86
CA GLU A 76 9.24 -12.32 1.66
C GLU A 76 8.22 -11.25 1.22
N ILE A 77 8.70 -10.03 0.98
CA ILE A 77 7.85 -8.96 0.46
C ILE A 77 8.02 -8.89 -1.05
N ILE A 78 7.25 -9.69 -1.77
CA ILE A 78 6.98 -9.43 -3.20
C ILE A 78 5.81 -8.46 -3.23
N LEU A 79 6.11 -7.17 -3.29
CA LEU A 79 5.10 -6.14 -3.38
C LEU A 79 4.79 -5.80 -4.84
N LEU A 80 5.82 -5.75 -5.69
CA LEU A 80 5.70 -5.31 -7.08
C LEU A 80 5.49 -6.49 -8.03
N GLU A 81 4.34 -6.53 -8.69
CA GLU A 81 4.06 -7.43 -9.81
C GLU A 81 4.34 -6.73 -11.14
N HIS A 82 4.90 -7.48 -12.10
CA HIS A 82 5.23 -6.99 -13.43
C HIS A 82 4.32 -7.59 -14.49
N HIS A 83 3.71 -6.74 -15.29
CA HIS A 83 2.78 -7.14 -16.35
C HIS A 83 3.23 -6.54 -17.69
N THR A 84 3.15 -7.36 -18.74
CA THR A 84 3.26 -6.92 -20.14
C THR A 84 1.93 -7.20 -20.80
N VAL A 85 1.33 -6.18 -21.40
CA VAL A 85 0.01 -6.26 -22.01
C VAL A 85 0.11 -6.17 -23.53
N VAL A 86 -0.92 -6.64 -24.23
CA VAL A 86 -1.00 -6.65 -25.70
C VAL A 86 -1.62 -5.38 -26.27
N GLU A 87 -2.31 -4.61 -25.43
CA GLU A 87 -2.94 -3.32 -25.76
C GLU A 87 -2.61 -2.30 -24.69
N ASP A 88 -2.58 -1.01 -25.06
CA ASP A 88 -2.35 0.05 -24.10
C ASP A 88 -3.54 0.16 -23.14
N GLY A 89 -3.30 -0.15 -21.88
CA GLY A 89 -4.31 -0.10 -20.84
C GLY A 89 -3.93 -0.89 -19.60
N ILE A 90 -4.62 -0.64 -18.51
CA ILE A 90 -4.47 -1.40 -17.28
C ILE A 90 -5.48 -2.54 -17.30
N PRO A 91 -5.05 -3.81 -17.13
CA PRO A 91 -5.95 -4.94 -17.08
C PRO A 91 -7.04 -4.83 -16.01
N ASP A 92 -8.24 -5.26 -16.33
CA ASP A 92 -9.41 -5.20 -15.42
C ASP A 92 -9.17 -5.98 -14.12
N ASN A 93 -8.43 -7.08 -14.16
CA ASN A 93 -8.08 -7.84 -12.96
C ASN A 93 -7.19 -7.08 -11.98
N ILE A 94 -6.43 -6.07 -12.43
CA ILE A 94 -5.68 -5.16 -11.57
C ILE A 94 -6.63 -4.07 -11.03
N LEU A 95 -7.44 -3.47 -11.90
CA LEU A 95 -8.37 -2.40 -11.51
C LEU A 95 -9.47 -2.88 -10.56
N ASN A 96 -9.90 -4.13 -10.71
CA ASN A 96 -10.99 -4.72 -9.93
C ASN A 96 -10.50 -5.67 -8.81
N ARG A 97 -9.17 -5.77 -8.60
CA ARG A 97 -8.60 -6.57 -7.52
C ARG A 97 -9.10 -6.07 -6.16
N ASP A 98 -9.64 -6.99 -5.37
CA ASP A 98 -10.08 -6.69 -4.01
C ASP A 98 -8.94 -6.90 -3.00
N ILE A 99 -8.77 -5.95 -2.08
CA ILE A 99 -7.84 -6.02 -0.95
C ILE A 99 -8.66 -5.88 0.31
N THR A 100 -9.01 -7.01 0.89
CA THR A 100 -9.89 -7.08 2.06
C THR A 100 -9.11 -7.03 3.37
N ILE A 101 -9.81 -6.84 4.47
CA ILE A 101 -9.21 -6.90 5.82
C ILE A 101 -8.75 -8.32 6.20
N GLU A 102 -9.25 -9.35 5.51
CA GLU A 102 -8.82 -10.73 5.64
C GLU A 102 -7.62 -11.05 4.74
N SER A 103 -7.27 -10.14 3.80
CA SER A 103 -6.12 -10.33 2.92
C SER A 103 -4.84 -10.44 3.72
N THR A 104 -3.92 -11.26 3.23
CA THR A 104 -2.60 -11.38 3.83
C THR A 104 -1.77 -10.12 3.66
N ARG A 105 -2.12 -9.30 2.66
CA ARG A 105 -1.49 -8.01 2.36
C ARG A 105 -2.56 -6.94 2.23
N PHE A 106 -2.28 -5.76 2.73
CA PHE A 106 -3.15 -4.58 2.66
C PHE A 106 -2.70 -3.57 1.62
N ILE A 107 -1.55 -3.82 0.98
CA ILE A 107 -0.94 -2.96 -0.04
C ILE A 107 -0.30 -3.84 -1.11
N GLU A 108 -0.48 -3.48 -2.37
CA GLU A 108 0.05 -4.16 -3.54
C GLU A 108 0.52 -3.13 -4.57
N ALA A 109 1.53 -3.48 -5.35
CA ALA A 109 2.05 -2.65 -6.41
C ALA A 109 2.12 -3.41 -7.73
N ASP A 110 1.74 -2.75 -8.82
CA ASP A 110 1.79 -3.30 -10.17
C ASP A 110 2.55 -2.34 -11.11
N LEU A 111 3.37 -2.89 -11.97
CA LEU A 111 4.02 -2.17 -13.08
C LEU A 111 3.54 -2.81 -14.39
N VAL A 112 2.78 -2.05 -15.17
CA VAL A 112 2.20 -2.50 -16.44
C VAL A 112 2.94 -1.82 -17.58
N HIS A 113 3.62 -2.59 -18.44
CA HIS A 113 4.29 -2.10 -19.64
C HIS A 113 3.38 -2.22 -20.86
N TYR A 114 3.31 -1.12 -21.63
CA TYR A 114 2.47 -1.00 -22.80
C TYR A 114 3.24 -1.28 -24.10
N PRO A 115 2.57 -1.82 -25.15
CA PRO A 115 3.17 -1.99 -26.47
C PRO A 115 3.69 -0.68 -27.08
N SER A 116 3.06 0.45 -26.78
CA SER A 116 3.49 1.79 -27.20
C SER A 116 4.83 2.26 -26.61
N GLY A 117 5.39 1.50 -25.65
CA GLY A 117 6.63 1.84 -24.94
C GLY A 117 6.43 2.65 -23.68
N GLY A 118 5.19 3.03 -23.35
CA GLY A 118 4.83 3.62 -22.06
C GLY A 118 4.61 2.58 -20.96
N CYS A 119 4.26 3.04 -19.76
CA CYS A 119 3.86 2.15 -18.67
C CYS A 119 2.94 2.84 -17.66
N ALA A 120 2.27 2.04 -16.82
CA ALA A 120 1.60 2.51 -15.62
C ALA A 120 2.21 1.86 -14.38
N PHE A 121 2.44 2.66 -13.34
CA PHE A 121 2.71 2.18 -11.99
C PHE A 121 1.46 2.38 -11.13
N ILE A 122 0.98 1.31 -10.52
CA ILE A 122 -0.23 1.29 -9.71
C ILE A 122 0.15 0.88 -8.29
N LEU A 123 -0.25 1.67 -7.30
CA LEU A 123 -0.22 1.28 -5.90
C LEU A 123 -1.66 1.17 -5.42
N SER A 124 -2.01 -0.02 -4.92
CA SER A 124 -3.35 -0.35 -4.43
C SER A 124 -3.29 -0.69 -2.94
N TRP A 125 -4.25 -0.23 -2.15
CA TRP A 125 -4.30 -0.54 -0.72
C TRP A 125 -5.74 -0.53 -0.19
N ASN A 126 -5.98 -1.26 0.88
CA ASN A 126 -7.24 -1.11 1.61
C ASN A 126 -7.25 0.24 2.35
N HIS A 127 -8.33 1.01 2.22
CA HIS A 127 -8.44 2.37 2.76
C HIS A 127 -8.25 2.46 4.28
N ILE A 128 -8.46 1.36 5.00
CA ILE A 128 -8.19 1.30 6.45
C ILE A 128 -6.71 1.49 6.77
N LEU A 129 -5.82 1.17 5.82
CA LEU A 129 -4.37 1.26 5.99
C LEU A 129 -3.86 2.70 5.91
N LEU A 130 -4.32 3.46 4.91
CA LEU A 130 -3.87 4.81 4.61
C LEU A 130 -5.05 5.69 4.20
N ASP A 131 -5.18 6.83 4.85
CA ASP A 131 -6.04 7.92 4.42
C ASP A 131 -5.35 8.82 3.37
N ALA A 132 -6.02 9.89 2.93
CA ALA A 132 -5.48 10.81 1.95
C ALA A 132 -4.17 11.46 2.40
N LYS A 133 -4.04 11.81 3.68
CA LYS A 133 -2.82 12.41 4.24
C LYS A 133 -1.68 11.39 4.30
N GLY A 134 -1.96 10.19 4.81
CA GLY A 134 -0.98 9.09 4.86
C GLY A 134 -0.48 8.72 3.47
N THR A 135 -1.38 8.73 2.47
CA THR A 135 -1.04 8.50 1.07
C THR A 135 -0.09 9.56 0.53
N THR A 136 -0.38 10.85 0.77
CA THR A 136 0.50 11.94 0.33
C THR A 136 1.90 11.79 0.92
N LEU A 137 2.00 11.59 2.23
CA LEU A 137 3.27 11.38 2.91
C LEU A 137 4.04 10.17 2.36
N LEU A 138 3.35 9.07 2.07
CA LEU A 138 3.99 7.88 1.49
C LEU A 138 4.62 8.19 0.12
N PHE A 139 3.90 8.91 -0.77
CA PHE A 139 4.45 9.23 -2.08
C PHE A 139 5.56 10.26 -2.02
N GLU A 140 5.50 11.25 -1.12
CA GLU A 140 6.61 12.17 -0.84
C GLU A 140 7.86 11.39 -0.40
N HIS A 141 7.68 10.44 0.52
CA HIS A 141 8.75 9.55 0.98
C HIS A 141 9.36 8.74 -0.17
N LEU A 142 8.55 8.06 -1.00
CA LEU A 142 9.04 7.29 -2.13
C LEU A 142 9.76 8.16 -3.17
N ASN A 143 9.27 9.38 -3.41
CA ASN A 143 9.92 10.32 -4.31
C ASN A 143 11.32 10.71 -3.81
N LEU A 144 11.45 11.06 -2.52
CA LEU A 144 12.74 11.39 -1.92
C LEU A 144 13.72 10.20 -1.97
N LEU A 145 13.23 8.96 -1.75
CA LEU A 145 14.06 7.75 -1.93
C LEU A 145 14.54 7.60 -3.37
N SER A 146 13.68 7.88 -4.34
CA SER A 146 14.05 7.80 -5.76
C SER A 146 15.15 8.79 -6.15
N GLU A 147 15.26 9.89 -5.41
CA GLU A 147 16.27 10.93 -5.58
C GLU A 147 17.51 10.73 -4.69
N ASN A 148 17.59 9.62 -3.95
CA ASN A 148 18.64 9.32 -2.95
C ASN A 148 18.80 10.42 -1.88
N LYS A 149 17.72 11.11 -1.53
CA LYS A 149 17.72 12.13 -0.49
C LYS A 149 17.53 11.52 0.89
N PRO A 150 18.26 12.00 1.93
CA PRO A 150 18.07 11.51 3.29
C PRO A 150 16.69 11.86 3.82
N GLN A 151 16.11 10.95 4.61
CA GLN A 151 14.77 11.11 5.16
C GLN A 151 14.72 10.84 6.66
N SER A 152 13.87 11.62 7.36
CA SER A 152 13.38 11.25 8.67
C SER A 152 12.11 10.42 8.51
N VAL A 153 12.09 9.21 9.02
CA VAL A 153 10.89 8.35 9.09
C VAL A 153 10.03 8.66 10.31
N ASP A 154 10.43 9.59 11.16
CA ASP A 154 9.73 9.94 12.41
C ASP A 154 8.32 10.50 12.14
N THR A 155 8.11 11.08 10.95
CA THR A 155 6.81 11.62 10.51
C THR A 155 5.76 10.50 10.31
N PHE A 156 6.19 9.28 9.96
CA PHE A 156 5.29 8.14 9.74
C PHE A 156 4.98 7.37 11.02
N PHE A 157 5.83 7.48 12.02
CA PHE A 157 5.72 6.76 13.28
C PHE A 157 5.69 7.73 14.48
N PRO A 158 4.70 8.66 14.53
CA PRO A 158 4.58 9.55 15.68
C PRO A 158 4.21 8.69 16.90
N GLY A 159 5.12 8.54 17.85
CA GLY A 159 4.85 7.85 19.11
C GLY A 159 5.89 6.82 19.55
N LYS A 160 7.02 6.69 18.89
CA LYS A 160 8.21 6.15 19.58
C LYS A 160 8.75 7.23 20.49
N GLU A 161 8.07 7.44 21.63
CA GLU A 161 8.74 8.13 22.74
C GLU A 161 10.09 7.44 22.96
N LYS A 162 11.17 8.21 22.79
CA LYS A 162 12.48 7.80 23.26
C LYS A 162 12.29 7.48 24.74
N LYS A 163 12.30 6.22 25.11
CA LYS A 163 12.55 5.84 26.50
C LYS A 163 13.94 6.35 26.81
N THR A 164 14.01 7.57 27.31
CA THR A 164 15.18 8.09 28.00
C THR A 164 15.33 7.21 29.22
N ASN A 165 16.25 6.26 29.16
CA ASN A 165 16.75 5.59 30.36
C ASN A 165 17.36 6.67 31.24
N ILE A 166 16.69 6.98 32.36
CA ILE A 166 17.27 7.65 33.55
C ILE A 166 17.93 6.55 34.39
#